data_7f7bf654e2d6334f0248dd9add93a554
#
_entry.id   7f7bf654e2d6334f0248dd9add93a554
#
_cell.length_a   1.000
_cell.length_b   1.000
_cell.length_c   1.000
_cell.angle_alpha   90.00
_cell.angle_beta   90.00
_cell.angle_gamma   90.00
#
_symmetry.space_group_name_H-M   'P 1'
#
loop_
_entity.id
_entity.type
_entity.pdbx_description
1 polymer ?
#
loop_
_entity_poly.entity_id
_entity_poly.type
_entity_poly.pdbx_seq_one_letter_code
_entity_poly.pdbx_strand_id
1 'polypeptide(L)'
;KVMTIMKKLLALLSVVLVAVSCSDNIDSSINVDYGEGAVRLGVVTRTAESSAIDAETPVVIKIYKVEGEELQLVRRYDNLADVPEYLSLLKGDYVAKVQVGDKQIASYDNKYYVGEQSFTITEGAVATVTVDCKLQSSIVVVNYDATVAEKLSEGYFTTVAVAENYDADRSE
;
A
#
# COMPACT_ATOMS: atom_id res chain seq x y z
N LYS A 1 -39.68 -32.57 -28.63
CA LYS A 1 -38.62 -33.28 -27.82
C LYS A 1 -37.19 -32.84 -28.15
N VAL A 2 -36.93 -32.35 -29.39
CA VAL A 2 -35.59 -31.90 -29.84
C VAL A 2 -35.29 -30.47 -29.31
N MET A 3 -36.31 -29.63 -29.16
CA MET A 3 -36.16 -28.21 -28.74
C MET A 3 -35.80 -28.03 -27.25
N THR A 4 -36.08 -29.03 -26.44
CA THR A 4 -35.75 -28.99 -24.98
C THR A 4 -34.29 -29.39 -24.70
N ILE A 5 -33.68 -30.17 -25.59
CA ILE A 5 -32.28 -30.59 -25.50
C ILE A 5 -31.34 -29.45 -25.92
N MET A 6 -31.72 -28.65 -26.93
CA MET A 6 -30.93 -27.47 -27.35
C MET A 6 -30.89 -26.37 -26.30
N LYS A 7 -31.96 -26.18 -25.50
CA LYS A 7 -31.93 -25.19 -24.39
C LYS A 7 -31.04 -25.59 -23.22
N LYS A 8 -30.82 -26.89 -23.02
CA LYS A 8 -29.91 -27.38 -21.97
C LYS A 8 -28.43 -27.38 -22.37
N LEU A 9 -28.16 -27.39 -23.70
CA LEU A 9 -26.76 -27.32 -24.19
C LEU A 9 -26.25 -25.88 -24.23
N LEU A 10 -27.13 -24.87 -24.30
CA LEU A 10 -26.75 -23.46 -24.30
C LEU A 10 -26.45 -22.92 -22.87
N ALA A 11 -26.88 -23.63 -21.83
CA ALA A 11 -26.68 -23.22 -20.43
C ALA A 11 -25.36 -23.73 -19.83
N LEU A 12 -24.61 -24.55 -20.57
CA LEU A 12 -23.32 -25.13 -20.11
C LEU A 12 -22.10 -24.45 -20.73
N LEU A 13 -22.31 -23.41 -21.57
CA LEU A 13 -21.22 -22.72 -22.26
C LEU A 13 -20.90 -21.32 -21.68
N SER A 14 -21.33 -21.06 -20.48
CA SER A 14 -21.11 -19.73 -19.86
C SER A 14 -20.57 -19.81 -18.44
N VAL A 15 -19.49 -20.49 -18.21
CA VAL A 15 -18.57 -20.19 -17.07
C VAL A 15 -17.23 -20.82 -17.36
N VAL A 16 -16.47 -20.29 -18.28
CA VAL A 16 -15.00 -20.32 -18.23
C VAL A 16 -14.54 -18.92 -18.59
N LEU A 17 -14.81 -17.96 -17.71
CA LEU A 17 -13.92 -16.83 -17.60
C LEU A 17 -12.68 -17.33 -16.83
N VAL A 18 -11.79 -17.95 -17.58
CA VAL A 18 -10.42 -18.14 -17.14
C VAL A 18 -9.88 -16.73 -16.91
N ALA A 19 -9.69 -16.36 -15.65
CA ALA A 19 -8.75 -15.30 -15.33
C ALA A 19 -7.42 -15.78 -15.95
N VAL A 20 -7.08 -15.22 -17.10
CA VAL A 20 -5.72 -15.27 -17.63
C VAL A 20 -4.92 -14.40 -16.68
N SER A 21 -4.47 -14.99 -15.58
CA SER A 21 -3.30 -14.53 -14.88
C SER A 21 -2.19 -14.61 -15.92
N CYS A 22 -1.81 -13.50 -16.49
CA CYS A 22 -0.56 -13.39 -17.22
C CYS A 22 0.54 -13.69 -16.22
N SER A 23 0.94 -14.94 -16.11
CA SER A 23 2.22 -15.31 -15.57
C SER A 23 3.22 -14.98 -16.69
N ASP A 24 3.81 -13.79 -16.64
CA ASP A 24 4.98 -13.51 -17.45
C ASP A 24 6.03 -14.55 -17.07
N ASN A 25 6.41 -15.39 -18.04
CA ASN A 25 7.52 -16.31 -17.85
C ASN A 25 8.76 -15.47 -17.49
N ILE A 26 9.51 -15.93 -16.50
CA ILE A 26 10.78 -15.30 -16.12
C ILE A 26 11.62 -15.13 -17.38
N ASP A 27 11.93 -13.87 -17.71
CA ASP A 27 12.92 -13.61 -18.73
C ASP A 27 14.24 -14.30 -18.32
N SER A 28 14.91 -14.96 -19.26
CA SER A 28 16.13 -15.75 -18.99
C SER A 28 17.28 -14.95 -18.35
N SER A 29 17.08 -13.64 -18.15
CA SER A 29 17.96 -12.75 -17.39
C SER A 29 17.76 -12.79 -15.88
N ILE A 30 16.61 -13.34 -15.39
CA ILE A 30 16.31 -13.45 -13.95
C ILE A 30 16.77 -14.80 -13.47
N ASN A 31 17.86 -14.81 -12.68
CA ASN A 31 18.39 -16.05 -12.09
C ASN A 31 17.58 -16.39 -10.84
N VAL A 32 16.73 -17.40 -10.93
CA VAL A 32 15.88 -17.89 -9.84
C VAL A 32 16.30 -19.33 -9.52
N ASP A 33 16.62 -19.58 -8.27
CA ASP A 33 17.00 -20.91 -7.82
C ASP A 33 15.81 -21.89 -7.78
N TYR A 34 16.11 -23.19 -7.74
CA TYR A 34 15.08 -24.23 -7.62
C TYR A 34 14.18 -24.00 -6.40
N GLY A 35 12.87 -24.01 -6.61
CA GLY A 35 11.88 -23.75 -5.55
C GLY A 35 11.59 -22.27 -5.30
N GLU A 36 12.21 -21.35 -6.06
CA GLU A 36 11.99 -19.91 -5.98
C GLU A 36 11.16 -19.38 -7.15
N GLY A 37 10.59 -18.22 -6.94
CA GLY A 37 10.02 -17.35 -7.96
C GLY A 37 10.47 -15.92 -7.72
N ALA A 38 10.14 -15.01 -8.63
CA ALA A 38 10.46 -13.60 -8.49
C ALA A 38 9.20 -12.78 -8.24
N VAL A 39 9.36 -11.65 -7.55
CA VAL A 39 8.32 -10.62 -7.42
C VAL A 39 8.86 -9.27 -7.80
N ARG A 40 8.10 -8.53 -8.61
CA ARG A 40 8.26 -7.11 -8.89
C ARG A 40 7.30 -6.35 -8.00
N LEU A 41 7.84 -5.54 -7.09
CA LEU A 41 7.05 -4.80 -6.10
C LEU A 41 6.90 -3.34 -6.49
N GLY A 42 5.66 -2.87 -6.61
CA GLY A 42 5.31 -1.46 -6.76
C GLY A 42 4.66 -0.92 -5.49
N VAL A 43 4.89 0.34 -5.19
CA VAL A 43 4.25 1.06 -4.08
C VAL A 43 3.55 2.29 -4.64
N VAL A 44 2.27 2.46 -4.29
CA VAL A 44 1.45 3.60 -4.71
C VAL A 44 0.81 4.22 -3.48
N THR A 45 0.89 5.55 -3.37
CA THR A 45 0.15 6.31 -2.36
C THR A 45 -1.08 6.94 -3.01
N ARG A 46 -2.26 6.71 -2.44
CA ARG A 46 -3.49 7.37 -2.90
C ARG A 46 -3.80 8.56 -2.00
N THR A 47 -3.61 9.74 -2.58
CA THR A 47 -4.24 10.99 -2.13
C THR A 47 -5.23 11.44 -3.20
N ALA A 48 -6.09 12.40 -2.86
CA ALA A 48 -6.94 13.08 -3.86
C ALA A 48 -6.11 13.76 -4.96
N GLU A 49 -4.85 14.04 -4.68
CA GLU A 49 -3.83 14.49 -5.62
C GLU A 49 -2.83 13.35 -5.79
N SER A 50 -2.71 12.80 -7.00
CA SER A 50 -1.72 11.79 -7.35
C SER A 50 -0.31 12.39 -7.20
N SER A 51 0.29 12.23 -6.04
CA SER A 51 1.68 12.58 -5.83
C SER A 51 2.55 11.32 -5.90
N ALA A 52 3.55 11.34 -6.76
CA ALA A 52 4.64 10.38 -6.68
C ALA A 52 5.27 10.46 -5.28
N ILE A 53 5.72 9.32 -4.75
CA ILE A 53 6.47 9.31 -3.50
C ILE A 53 7.76 10.07 -3.76
N ASP A 54 7.99 11.14 -3.00
CA ASP A 54 9.23 11.91 -3.07
C ASP A 54 10.40 11.00 -2.66
N ALA A 55 11.53 11.12 -3.35
CA ALA A 55 12.73 10.32 -3.08
C ALA A 55 13.26 10.50 -1.65
N GLU A 56 12.98 11.63 -1.01
CA GLU A 56 13.37 11.92 0.36
C GLU A 56 12.36 11.41 1.40
N THR A 57 11.18 10.96 0.98
CA THR A 57 10.16 10.44 1.89
C THR A 57 10.60 9.07 2.43
N PRO A 58 10.68 8.88 3.77
CA PRO A 58 11.00 7.60 4.35
C PRO A 58 9.99 6.53 3.93
N VAL A 59 10.49 5.40 3.41
CA VAL A 59 9.65 4.27 3.01
C VAL A 59 10.19 3.02 3.68
N VAL A 60 9.37 2.36 4.48
CA VAL A 60 9.71 1.07 5.09
C VAL A 60 8.85 -0.02 4.48
N ILE A 61 9.50 -1.01 3.87
CA ILE A 61 8.86 -2.17 3.25
C ILE A 61 9.24 -3.41 4.03
N LYS A 62 8.25 -4.17 4.46
CA LYS A 62 8.44 -5.45 5.15
C LYS A 62 7.69 -6.54 4.41
N ILE A 63 8.38 -7.62 4.06
CA ILE A 63 7.79 -8.78 3.42
C ILE A 63 7.81 -9.92 4.42
N TYR A 64 6.63 -10.47 4.65
CA TYR A 64 6.40 -11.59 5.56
C TYR A 64 5.97 -12.82 4.77
N LYS A 65 6.53 -13.97 5.13
CA LYS A 65 6.02 -15.27 4.70
C LYS A 65 4.88 -15.67 5.62
N VAL A 66 3.81 -16.23 5.06
CA VAL A 66 2.68 -16.76 5.83
C VAL A 66 2.97 -18.22 6.15
N GLU A 67 3.05 -18.54 7.44
CA GLU A 67 3.24 -19.90 7.94
C GLU A 67 2.10 -20.26 8.91
N GLY A 68 1.01 -20.81 8.35
CA GLY A 68 -0.23 -21.01 9.10
C GLY A 68 -0.88 -19.69 9.49
N GLU A 69 -0.99 -19.41 10.78
CA GLU A 69 -1.53 -18.14 11.33
C GLU A 69 -0.42 -17.13 11.64
N GLU A 70 0.86 -17.49 11.49
CA GLU A 70 1.99 -16.63 11.83
C GLU A 70 2.57 -15.93 10.60
N LEU A 71 3.14 -14.74 10.82
CA LEU A 71 3.85 -13.96 9.82
C LEU A 71 5.34 -13.92 10.15
N GLN A 72 6.15 -14.59 9.35
CA GLN A 72 7.60 -14.57 9.49
C GLN A 72 8.21 -13.48 8.61
N LEU A 73 8.91 -12.50 9.20
CA LEU A 73 9.63 -11.48 8.45
C LEU A 73 10.78 -12.10 7.65
N VAL A 74 10.73 -11.97 6.32
CA VAL A 74 11.77 -12.52 5.42
C VAL A 74 12.60 -11.45 4.74
N ARG A 75 12.05 -10.24 4.52
CA ARG A 75 12.78 -9.09 3.94
C ARG A 75 12.32 -7.78 4.58
N ARG A 76 13.26 -6.86 4.71
CA ARG A 76 13.00 -5.48 5.13
C ARG A 76 13.86 -4.54 4.31
N TYR A 77 13.25 -3.48 3.83
CA TYR A 77 13.90 -2.36 3.17
C TYR A 77 13.47 -1.07 3.87
N ASP A 78 14.42 -0.23 4.18
CA ASP A 78 14.18 1.07 4.85
C ASP A 78 14.19 2.24 3.84
N ASN A 79 14.36 1.92 2.54
CA ASN A 79 14.24 2.86 1.44
C ASN A 79 13.67 2.14 0.21
N LEU A 80 12.83 2.82 -0.56
CA LEU A 80 12.27 2.27 -1.80
C LEU A 80 13.35 1.98 -2.85
N ALA A 81 14.41 2.79 -2.89
CA ALA A 81 15.52 2.61 -3.82
C ALA A 81 16.36 1.35 -3.57
N ASP A 82 16.29 0.79 -2.35
CA ASP A 82 17.01 -0.44 -2.01
C ASP A 82 16.27 -1.71 -2.43
N VAL A 83 15.01 -1.58 -2.88
CA VAL A 83 14.23 -2.72 -3.36
C VAL A 83 14.72 -3.11 -4.75
N PRO A 84 15.20 -4.34 -4.95
CA PRO A 84 15.61 -4.79 -6.27
C PRO A 84 14.41 -4.83 -7.23
N GLU A 85 14.64 -4.64 -8.51
CA GLU A 85 13.58 -4.70 -9.53
C GLU A 85 12.83 -6.04 -9.47
N TYR A 86 13.57 -7.12 -9.24
CA TYR A 86 13.04 -8.46 -9.04
C TYR A 86 13.61 -9.04 -7.75
N LEU A 87 12.73 -9.38 -6.84
CA LEU A 87 13.08 -10.00 -5.57
C LEU A 87 12.79 -11.49 -5.63
N SER A 88 13.83 -12.32 -5.51
CA SER A 88 13.69 -13.77 -5.38
C SER A 88 13.18 -14.17 -4.01
N LEU A 89 12.16 -15.01 -3.99
CA LEU A 89 11.56 -15.59 -2.80
C LEU A 89 11.22 -17.07 -3.02
N LEU A 90 11.30 -17.88 -1.98
CA LEU A 90 10.83 -19.27 -2.02
C LEU A 90 9.33 -19.29 -2.36
N LYS A 91 8.87 -20.34 -3.03
CA LYS A 91 7.43 -20.53 -3.28
C LYS A 91 6.62 -20.52 -1.99
N GLY A 92 5.44 -19.90 -2.02
CA GLY A 92 4.55 -19.80 -0.87
C GLY A 92 3.75 -18.51 -0.85
N ASP A 93 3.01 -18.30 0.22
CA ASP A 93 2.17 -17.13 0.43
C ASP A 93 2.89 -16.09 1.26
N TYR A 94 2.69 -14.84 0.90
CA TYR A 94 3.38 -13.68 1.47
C TYR A 94 2.45 -12.51 1.70
N VAL A 95 2.89 -11.61 2.58
CA VAL A 95 2.26 -10.32 2.81
C VAL A 95 3.33 -9.23 2.76
N ALA A 96 3.15 -8.25 1.88
CA ALA A 96 3.93 -7.03 1.87
C ALA A 96 3.22 -5.97 2.71
N LYS A 97 3.92 -5.39 3.69
CA LYS A 97 3.46 -4.25 4.50
C LYS A 97 4.37 -3.06 4.22
N VAL A 98 3.76 -1.95 3.85
CA VAL A 98 4.48 -0.73 3.46
C VAL A 98 4.03 0.43 4.32
N GLN A 99 5.00 1.21 4.77
CA GLN A 99 4.82 2.47 5.48
C GLN A 99 5.54 3.56 4.69
N VAL A 100 4.86 4.67 4.42
CA VAL A 100 5.42 5.84 3.73
C VAL A 100 5.25 7.05 4.62
N GLY A 101 6.34 7.74 4.89
CA GLY A 101 6.42 8.81 5.87
C GLY A 101 6.55 8.32 7.32
N ASP A 102 6.74 9.26 8.23
CA ASP A 102 6.89 8.98 9.65
C ASP A 102 5.56 9.09 10.39
N LYS A 103 5.29 8.12 11.25
CA LYS A 103 4.13 8.18 12.14
C LYS A 103 4.39 9.21 13.24
N GLN A 104 3.70 10.33 13.18
CA GLN A 104 3.74 11.39 14.20
C GLN A 104 2.35 11.62 14.79
N ILE A 105 2.30 12.08 16.05
CA ILE A 105 1.03 12.42 16.73
C ILE A 105 0.44 13.65 16.07
N ALA A 106 1.26 14.65 15.73
CA ALA A 106 0.91 15.84 15.00
C ALA A 106 2.11 16.34 14.19
N SER A 107 1.87 16.85 13.00
CA SER A 107 2.87 17.45 12.11
C SER A 107 2.18 18.45 11.19
N TYR A 108 2.89 19.47 10.76
CA TYR A 108 2.39 20.43 9.80
C TYR A 108 2.40 19.90 8.36
N ASP A 109 3.44 19.15 7.97
CA ASP A 109 3.69 18.79 6.57
C ASP A 109 3.83 17.28 6.33
N ASN A 110 4.01 16.47 7.38
CA ASN A 110 4.26 15.05 7.22
C ASN A 110 2.96 14.28 7.06
N LYS A 111 2.86 13.56 5.95
CA LYS A 111 1.78 12.60 5.67
C LYS A 111 2.29 11.20 5.96
N TYR A 112 1.45 10.41 6.60
CA TYR A 112 1.75 9.02 6.93
C TYR A 112 0.76 8.09 6.22
N TYR A 113 1.30 7.16 5.42
CA TYR A 113 0.50 6.19 4.66
C TYR A 113 0.89 4.79 5.05
N VAL A 114 -0.08 3.88 5.03
CA VAL A 114 0.14 2.44 5.26
C VAL A 114 -0.61 1.64 4.23
N GLY A 115 0.04 0.62 3.71
CA GLY A 115 -0.53 -0.36 2.80
C GLY A 115 -0.15 -1.77 3.16
N GLU A 116 -1.01 -2.71 2.79
CA GLU A 116 -0.78 -4.14 2.94
C GLU A 116 -1.33 -4.86 1.71
N GLN A 117 -0.56 -5.81 1.16
CA GLN A 117 -0.96 -6.61 0.01
C GLN A 117 -0.46 -8.04 0.18
N SER A 118 -1.39 -9.00 0.13
CA SER A 118 -1.07 -10.42 0.08
C SER A 118 -0.77 -10.84 -1.36
N PHE A 119 0.16 -11.79 -1.53
CA PHE A 119 0.53 -12.34 -2.82
C PHE A 119 1.12 -13.76 -2.67
N THR A 120 1.12 -14.50 -3.77
CA THR A 120 1.68 -15.86 -3.81
C THR A 120 2.86 -15.91 -4.77
N ILE A 121 3.95 -16.54 -4.35
CA ILE A 121 5.11 -16.83 -5.19
C ILE A 121 4.97 -18.26 -5.72
N THR A 122 4.99 -18.36 -7.04
CA THR A 122 5.01 -19.64 -7.77
C THR A 122 6.41 -19.89 -8.32
N GLU A 123 6.87 -21.12 -8.20
CA GLU A 123 8.19 -21.53 -8.69
C GLU A 123 8.35 -21.22 -10.18
N GLY A 124 9.45 -20.58 -10.55
CA GLY A 124 9.77 -20.25 -11.93
C GLY A 124 8.87 -19.16 -12.55
N ALA A 125 8.09 -18.44 -11.77
CA ALA A 125 7.21 -17.38 -12.26
C ALA A 125 7.58 -16.01 -11.67
N VAL A 126 7.19 -14.94 -12.37
CA VAL A 126 7.28 -13.56 -11.88
C VAL A 126 5.89 -13.09 -11.46
N ALA A 127 5.75 -12.65 -10.22
CA ALA A 127 4.57 -11.98 -9.72
C ALA A 127 4.77 -10.46 -9.78
N THR A 128 3.76 -9.72 -10.24
CA THR A 128 3.75 -8.25 -10.11
C THR A 128 2.76 -7.88 -9.01
N VAL A 129 3.26 -7.19 -7.99
CA VAL A 129 2.51 -6.84 -6.78
C VAL A 129 2.57 -5.33 -6.58
N THR A 130 1.42 -4.69 -6.47
CA THR A 130 1.32 -3.27 -6.15
C THR A 130 0.67 -3.10 -4.79
N VAL A 131 1.36 -2.43 -3.88
CA VAL A 131 0.84 -2.09 -2.54
C VAL A 131 0.24 -0.70 -2.58
N ASP A 132 -1.06 -0.63 -2.35
CA ASP A 132 -1.83 0.61 -2.29
C ASP A 132 -1.82 1.16 -0.85
N CYS A 133 -1.05 2.21 -0.63
CA CYS A 133 -0.89 2.84 0.67
C CYS A 133 -1.92 3.95 0.86
N LYS A 134 -2.72 3.84 1.91
CA LYS A 134 -3.76 4.80 2.28
C LYS A 134 -3.26 5.75 3.36
N LEU A 135 -3.69 7.00 3.27
CA LEU A 135 -3.40 8.01 4.28
C LEU A 135 -4.00 7.59 5.64
N GLN A 136 -3.16 7.57 6.65
CA GLN A 136 -3.53 7.25 8.04
C GLN A 136 -3.58 8.50 8.93
N SER A 137 -3.10 9.63 8.42
CA SER A 137 -3.15 10.92 9.12
C SER A 137 -4.44 11.65 8.79
N SER A 138 -5.01 12.35 9.76
CA SER A 138 -6.06 13.35 9.50
C SER A 138 -5.42 14.67 9.13
N ILE A 139 -5.93 15.33 8.08
CA ILE A 139 -5.47 16.64 7.66
C ILE A 139 -6.48 17.67 8.16
N VAL A 140 -6.01 18.64 8.94
CA VAL A 140 -6.83 19.74 9.41
C VAL A 140 -6.32 21.03 8.76
N VAL A 141 -7.20 21.72 8.04
CA VAL A 141 -6.91 23.01 7.42
C VAL A 141 -7.69 24.09 8.17
N VAL A 142 -6.99 25.06 8.73
CA VAL A 142 -7.60 26.19 9.42
C VAL A 142 -7.49 27.41 8.51
N ASN A 143 -8.64 27.94 8.08
CA ASN A 143 -8.73 29.16 7.29
C ASN A 143 -9.32 30.26 8.16
N TYR A 144 -8.61 31.36 8.31
CA TYR A 144 -9.12 32.57 8.97
C TYR A 144 -9.86 33.46 7.98
N ASP A 145 -11.05 33.88 8.35
CA ASP A 145 -11.76 34.93 7.62
C ASP A 145 -10.99 36.23 7.69
N ALA A 146 -11.05 37.09 6.65
CA ALA A 146 -10.34 38.34 6.59
C ALA A 146 -10.69 39.27 7.77
N THR A 147 -11.91 39.20 8.29
CA THR A 147 -12.37 40.00 9.43
C THR A 147 -11.70 39.64 10.75
N VAL A 148 -11.07 38.46 10.85
CA VAL A 148 -10.36 38.04 12.07
C VAL A 148 -9.19 38.96 12.36
N ALA A 149 -8.39 39.27 11.33
CA ALA A 149 -7.25 40.18 11.45
C ALA A 149 -7.65 41.63 11.80
N GLU A 150 -8.90 42.03 11.49
CA GLU A 150 -9.41 43.37 11.82
C GLU A 150 -9.88 43.48 13.29
N LYS A 151 -10.27 42.37 13.90
CA LYS A 151 -10.90 42.31 15.22
C LYS A 151 -10.03 41.79 16.33
N LEU A 152 -8.99 41.02 15.99
CA LEU A 152 -8.07 40.45 16.95
C LEU A 152 -6.73 41.18 16.89
N SER A 153 -6.08 41.33 18.03
CA SER A 153 -4.70 41.83 18.09
C SER A 153 -3.75 40.84 17.42
N GLU A 154 -2.59 41.31 16.98
CA GLU A 154 -1.53 40.47 16.45
C GLU A 154 -1.16 39.33 17.43
N GLY A 155 -0.84 38.16 16.88
CA GLY A 155 -0.41 37.01 17.68
C GLY A 155 -1.52 36.01 18.05
N TYR A 156 -2.73 36.16 17.49
CA TYR A 156 -3.74 35.10 17.63
C TYR A 156 -3.31 33.79 16.94
N PHE A 157 -3.66 32.65 17.53
CA PHE A 157 -3.36 31.36 16.99
C PHE A 157 -4.50 30.36 17.26
N THR A 158 -4.55 29.30 16.47
CA THR A 158 -5.46 28.18 16.69
C THR A 158 -4.66 26.95 17.11
N THR A 159 -5.06 26.34 18.21
CA THR A 159 -4.50 25.06 18.64
C THR A 159 -5.41 23.94 18.17
N VAL A 160 -4.80 22.96 17.52
CA VAL A 160 -5.45 21.68 17.16
C VAL A 160 -4.83 20.60 18.03
N ALA A 161 -5.62 19.93 18.84
CA ALA A 161 -5.16 18.87 19.72
C ALA A 161 -6.10 17.67 19.66
N VAL A 162 -5.58 16.48 19.96
CA VAL A 162 -6.42 15.31 20.22
C VAL A 162 -7.10 15.52 21.56
N ALA A 163 -8.41 15.26 21.63
CA ALA A 163 -9.24 15.56 22.83
C ALA A 163 -8.68 14.98 24.14
N GLU A 164 -8.02 13.81 24.06
CA GLU A 164 -7.39 13.16 25.21
C GLU A 164 -6.17 13.91 25.75
N ASN A 165 -5.57 14.78 24.94
CA ASN A 165 -4.36 15.52 25.27
C ASN A 165 -4.61 17.05 25.31
N TYR A 166 -5.88 17.47 25.25
CA TYR A 166 -6.21 18.87 25.31
C TYR A 166 -6.17 19.34 26.77
N ASP A 167 -5.24 20.21 27.07
CA ASP A 167 -5.16 20.93 28.34
C ASP A 167 -5.65 22.36 28.13
N ALA A 168 -6.82 22.67 28.71
CA ALA A 168 -7.45 23.99 28.58
C ALA A 168 -6.63 25.11 29.29
N ASP A 169 -5.76 24.74 30.22
CA ASP A 169 -4.93 25.69 30.97
C ASP A 169 -3.70 26.20 30.20
N ARG A 170 -3.47 25.72 28.99
CA ARG A 170 -2.38 26.20 28.11
C ARG A 170 -2.70 27.46 27.28
N SER A 171 -3.74 28.17 27.59
CA SER A 171 -4.19 29.38 26.90
C SER A 171 -3.57 30.67 27.48
N GLU A 172 -2.34 30.65 28.01
CA GLU A 172 -1.58 31.83 28.33
C GLU A 172 -0.49 32.12 27.29
#